data_b7fe162b78e040cf4b9d8c7a79e19d57
#
_entry.id   b7fe162b78e040cf4b9d8c7a79e19d57
#
_cell.length_a   1.000
_cell.length_b   1.000
_cell.length_c   1.000
_cell.angle_alpha   90.00
_cell.angle_beta   90.00
_cell.angle_gamma   90.00
#
_symmetry.space_group_name_H-M   'P 1'
#
loop_
_entity.id
_entity.type
_entity.pdbx_description
1 polymer ?
#
loop_
_entity_poly.entity_id
_entity_poly.type
_entity_poly.pdbx_seq_one_letter_code
_entity_poly.pdbx_strand_id
1 'polypeptide(L)'
;MQSQGLDLNIPVRLSVQPSPLIWVLPLQAFLLFSNLDLLDPWNDEWFTITAVSRPVSQVVSAVAGNIHPPLYFVLMHYWIQLPSPLTPLAHMRAMSAMWALGATAIIYFLWLRRERNRFQQMFLALWVLSPCLLLHARMARSYSMVLALASLAIYTAPRWAEQPRNWKRLLAYVGSNAALLYTHYLSGLAVSGAVCATFLFQKRFTLAAAQVSLLAVLYSPWISTLVSVLRRWHWIGIPYPYEGGSVIFDQIVRLAYLFVSFSFGETFSTVSFLLSVVLAPVVIYALWRAMGTRPSWLPIVLMAIAIAWIGVSRFEQFVFMPTQLLFVLPFFLILIVRQMNPLVFVAFLVLYAAADYAYFTRSGFLVKPYATPYQEMADVIRARSRGQNARVAVDPYGVFSQPLLNRLGDSVRVIFLHDEASAGEVLEAARSGPLGSSAILLWRRTSDVSPATFVTKLEQELSVGREVWHREFVAYSLPERWARRLLRGPGQPEYYYLLSEFRTTNSDPNGPGIPN
;
A
#
# COMPACT_ATOMS: atom_id res chain seq x y z
N MET A 1 73.07 21.53 -8.81
CA MET A 1 71.68 21.84 -8.55
C MET A 1 71.04 20.59 -7.94
N GLN A 2 70.90 20.58 -6.63
CA GLN A 2 70.33 19.48 -5.86
C GLN A 2 68.80 19.60 -5.90
N SER A 3 68.11 18.53 -6.32
CA SER A 3 66.67 18.40 -6.22
C SER A 3 66.28 18.01 -4.80
N GLN A 4 65.71 18.94 -4.06
CA GLN A 4 65.01 18.64 -2.79
C GLN A 4 63.72 17.89 -3.07
N GLY A 5 63.70 16.60 -2.76
CA GLY A 5 62.48 15.79 -2.73
C GLY A 5 61.65 16.20 -1.50
N LEU A 6 60.47 16.73 -1.74
CA LEU A 6 59.44 16.92 -0.74
C LEU A 6 58.77 15.56 -0.44
N ASP A 7 59.24 14.89 0.61
CA ASP A 7 58.54 13.76 1.24
C ASP A 7 57.30 14.28 1.98
N LEU A 8 56.15 14.31 1.30
CA LEU A 8 54.85 14.54 1.92
C LEU A 8 54.25 13.21 2.39
N ASN A 9 54.85 12.62 3.43
CA ASN A 9 54.21 11.60 4.24
C ASN A 9 53.14 12.27 5.12
N ILE A 10 52.00 12.64 4.55
CA ILE A 10 50.83 13.01 5.34
C ILE A 10 50.19 11.67 5.76
N PRO A 11 50.18 11.33 7.07
CA PRO A 11 49.44 10.16 7.53
C PRO A 11 47.96 10.43 7.27
N VAL A 12 47.40 9.80 6.23
CA VAL A 12 45.95 9.72 6.03
C VAL A 12 45.42 8.97 7.26
N ARG A 13 45.05 9.70 8.31
CA ARG A 13 44.22 9.17 9.38
C ARG A 13 42.89 8.80 8.73
N LEU A 14 42.75 7.54 8.35
CA LEU A 14 41.46 6.92 8.07
C LEU A 14 40.66 7.01 9.37
N SER A 15 40.00 8.13 9.62
CA SER A 15 38.96 8.20 10.62
C SER A 15 37.89 7.22 10.19
N VAL A 16 37.89 6.03 10.76
CA VAL A 16 36.81 5.04 10.58
C VAL A 16 35.59 5.65 11.25
N GLN A 17 34.88 6.49 10.50
CA GLN A 17 33.60 6.98 10.99
C GLN A 17 32.63 5.79 11.05
N PRO A 18 31.92 5.60 12.16
CA PRO A 18 30.97 4.51 12.30
C PRO A 18 29.92 4.60 11.20
N SER A 19 29.61 3.45 10.62
CA SER A 19 28.59 3.38 9.58
C SER A 19 27.25 3.94 10.11
N PRO A 20 26.58 4.84 9.39
CA PRO A 20 25.29 5.36 9.83
C PRO A 20 24.21 4.27 10.00
N LEU A 21 24.42 3.07 9.47
CA LEU A 21 23.54 1.93 9.72
C LEU A 21 23.44 1.52 11.19
N ILE A 22 24.44 1.88 12.01
CA ILE A 22 24.45 1.54 13.46
C ILE A 22 23.26 2.18 14.18
N TRP A 23 22.84 3.37 13.82
CA TRP A 23 21.67 4.02 14.41
C TRP A 23 20.41 3.88 13.54
N VAL A 24 20.58 3.78 12.22
CA VAL A 24 19.47 3.68 11.25
C VAL A 24 18.69 2.39 11.40
N LEU A 25 19.39 1.24 11.41
CA LEU A 25 18.71 -0.06 11.48
C LEU A 25 17.97 -0.29 12.80
N PRO A 26 18.52 0.04 13.98
CA PRO A 26 17.76 -0.03 15.23
C PRO A 26 16.54 0.88 15.26
N LEU A 27 16.66 2.14 14.81
CA LEU A 27 15.53 3.05 14.75
C LEU A 27 14.45 2.54 13.79
N GLN A 28 14.84 2.11 12.60
CA GLN A 28 13.91 1.55 11.63
C GLN A 28 13.25 0.26 12.15
N ALA A 29 14.02 -0.62 12.78
CA ALA A 29 13.49 -1.82 13.42
C ALA A 29 12.45 -1.46 14.49
N PHE A 30 12.78 -0.49 15.37
CA PHE A 30 11.82 0.00 16.36
C PHE A 30 10.52 0.46 15.71
N LEU A 31 10.55 1.33 14.70
CA LEU A 31 9.36 1.84 14.03
C LEU A 31 8.57 0.72 13.32
N LEU A 32 9.27 -0.20 12.65
CA LEU A 32 8.64 -1.25 11.88
C LEU A 32 8.02 -2.37 12.74
N PHE A 33 8.65 -2.71 13.87
CA PHE A 33 8.20 -3.81 14.71
C PHE A 33 7.35 -3.38 15.92
N SER A 34 7.30 -2.08 16.24
CA SER A 34 6.45 -1.58 17.32
C SER A 34 4.98 -1.76 17.00
N ASN A 35 4.28 -2.57 17.82
CA ASN A 35 2.83 -2.77 17.71
C ASN A 35 2.37 -3.13 16.28
N LEU A 36 2.87 -4.24 15.72
CA LEU A 36 2.52 -4.70 14.37
C LEU A 36 1.03 -5.01 14.18
N ASP A 37 0.31 -5.28 15.26
CA ASP A 37 -1.15 -5.51 15.27
C ASP A 37 -1.97 -4.22 15.39
N LEU A 38 -1.35 -3.06 15.32
CA LEU A 38 -2.02 -1.78 15.48
C LEU A 38 -3.25 -1.62 14.59
N LEU A 39 -3.14 -2.04 13.34
CA LEU A 39 -4.21 -1.96 12.35
C LEU A 39 -4.78 -3.35 12.09
N ASP A 40 -6.09 -3.42 11.91
CA ASP A 40 -6.73 -4.63 11.41
C ASP A 40 -6.23 -4.99 10.01
N PRO A 41 -6.17 -6.28 9.63
CA PRO A 41 -5.79 -6.66 8.28
C PRO A 41 -6.84 -6.17 7.28
N TRP A 42 -6.39 -5.43 6.26
CA TRP A 42 -7.24 -4.99 5.18
C TRP A 42 -7.38 -6.08 4.10
N ASN A 43 -8.18 -5.83 3.07
CA ASN A 43 -8.59 -6.85 2.10
C ASN A 43 -7.45 -7.69 1.51
N ASP A 44 -6.36 -7.04 1.08
CA ASP A 44 -5.23 -7.77 0.47
C ASP A 44 -4.42 -8.60 1.48
N GLU A 45 -4.34 -8.15 2.73
CA GLU A 45 -3.73 -8.96 3.79
C GLU A 45 -4.58 -10.19 4.10
N TRP A 46 -5.91 -10.08 4.06
CA TRP A 46 -6.80 -11.24 4.18
C TRP A 46 -6.56 -12.27 3.09
N PHE A 47 -6.36 -11.82 1.85
CA PHE A 47 -5.95 -12.74 0.78
C PHE A 47 -4.63 -13.45 1.13
N THR A 48 -3.64 -12.72 1.65
CA THR A 48 -2.38 -13.32 2.07
C THR A 48 -2.60 -14.34 3.18
N ILE A 49 -3.32 -13.97 4.27
CA ILE A 49 -3.63 -14.84 5.41
C ILE A 49 -4.30 -16.15 4.93
N THR A 50 -5.34 -16.04 4.13
CA THR A 50 -6.11 -17.20 3.66
C THR A 50 -5.35 -18.06 2.66
N ALA A 51 -4.50 -17.47 1.82
CA ALA A 51 -3.70 -18.22 0.86
C ALA A 51 -2.59 -19.02 1.55
N VAL A 52 -1.81 -18.40 2.45
CA VAL A 52 -0.59 -19.00 3.01
C VAL A 52 -0.88 -20.04 4.12
N SER A 53 -2.08 -20.04 4.69
CA SER A 53 -2.51 -21.03 5.69
C SER A 53 -2.78 -22.42 5.11
N ARG A 54 -2.73 -22.56 3.78
CA ARG A 54 -2.98 -23.82 3.05
C ARG A 54 -1.67 -24.57 2.82
N PRO A 55 -1.70 -25.89 2.47
CA PRO A 55 -0.53 -26.61 1.98
C PRO A 55 0.11 -25.90 0.78
N VAL A 56 1.44 -25.98 0.63
CA VAL A 56 2.20 -25.19 -0.36
C VAL A 56 1.69 -25.35 -1.81
N SER A 57 1.25 -26.54 -2.20
CA SER A 57 0.65 -26.76 -3.53
C SER A 57 -0.64 -25.96 -3.73
N GLN A 58 -1.45 -25.85 -2.69
CA GLN A 58 -2.67 -25.03 -2.71
C GLN A 58 -2.37 -23.53 -2.60
N VAL A 59 -1.28 -23.14 -1.92
CA VAL A 59 -0.79 -21.73 -1.97
C VAL A 59 -0.50 -21.34 -3.41
N VAL A 60 0.28 -22.17 -4.13
CA VAL A 60 0.63 -21.91 -5.53
C VAL A 60 -0.62 -21.84 -6.42
N SER A 61 -1.56 -22.76 -6.22
CA SER A 61 -2.83 -22.78 -6.97
C SER A 61 -3.70 -21.55 -6.67
N ALA A 62 -3.78 -21.12 -5.40
CA ALA A 62 -4.56 -19.95 -4.99
C ALA A 62 -4.01 -18.67 -5.63
N VAL A 63 -2.69 -18.47 -5.63
CA VAL A 63 -2.07 -17.29 -6.25
C VAL A 63 -2.14 -17.32 -7.77
N ALA A 64 -2.03 -18.51 -8.40
CA ALA A 64 -2.23 -18.69 -9.83
C ALA A 64 -3.67 -18.37 -10.27
N GLY A 65 -4.65 -18.67 -9.42
CA GLY A 65 -6.06 -18.31 -9.61
C GLY A 65 -6.34 -16.80 -9.45
N ASN A 66 -5.41 -16.06 -8.85
CA ASN A 66 -5.49 -14.61 -8.63
C ASN A 66 -4.46 -13.87 -9.52
N ILE A 67 -4.15 -12.63 -9.19
CA ILE A 67 -3.23 -11.74 -9.94
C ILE A 67 -1.83 -11.68 -9.32
N HIS A 68 -1.43 -12.67 -8.53
CA HIS A 68 -0.17 -12.64 -7.78
C HIS A 68 0.80 -13.74 -8.23
N PRO A 69 2.11 -13.44 -8.34
CA PRO A 69 3.15 -14.45 -8.48
C PRO A 69 3.43 -15.18 -7.15
N PRO A 70 4.04 -16.38 -7.17
CA PRO A 70 4.06 -17.28 -6.01
C PRO A 70 5.14 -17.00 -4.96
N LEU A 71 6.27 -16.35 -5.31
CA LEU A 71 7.48 -16.37 -4.48
C LEU A 71 7.25 -15.81 -3.07
N TYR A 72 6.64 -14.63 -2.97
CA TYR A 72 6.35 -14.03 -1.67
C TYR A 72 5.46 -14.92 -0.81
N PHE A 73 4.41 -15.49 -1.39
CA PHE A 73 3.44 -16.32 -0.67
C PHE A 73 4.03 -17.66 -0.22
N VAL A 74 4.89 -18.26 -1.03
CA VAL A 74 5.61 -19.49 -0.67
C VAL A 74 6.59 -19.19 0.48
N LEU A 75 7.35 -18.10 0.41
CA LEU A 75 8.24 -17.70 1.51
C LEU A 75 7.43 -17.39 2.78
N MET A 76 6.30 -16.72 2.66
CA MET A 76 5.41 -16.42 3.78
C MET A 76 4.82 -17.71 4.39
N HIS A 77 4.44 -18.69 3.56
CA HIS A 77 3.96 -19.98 4.03
C HIS A 77 4.98 -20.69 4.93
N TYR A 78 6.26 -20.73 4.54
CA TYR A 78 7.31 -21.30 5.39
C TYR A 78 7.65 -20.41 6.59
N TRP A 79 7.57 -19.09 6.44
CA TRP A 79 7.81 -18.15 7.52
C TRP A 79 6.85 -18.33 8.69
N ILE A 80 5.54 -18.47 8.41
CA ILE A 80 4.53 -18.63 9.47
C ILE A 80 4.62 -19.96 10.23
N GLN A 81 5.39 -20.93 9.72
CA GLN A 81 5.65 -22.21 10.42
C GLN A 81 6.79 -22.08 11.45
N LEU A 82 7.55 -20.99 11.42
CA LEU A 82 8.61 -20.75 12.40
C LEU A 82 7.99 -20.38 13.76
N PRO A 83 8.53 -20.90 14.88
CA PRO A 83 8.08 -20.50 16.20
C PRO A 83 8.20 -18.98 16.39
N SER A 84 7.17 -18.34 16.91
CA SER A 84 7.17 -16.89 17.15
C SER A 84 6.34 -16.54 18.38
N PRO A 85 6.81 -15.61 19.23
CA PRO A 85 6.02 -15.08 20.33
C PRO A 85 4.98 -14.03 19.88
N LEU A 86 4.98 -13.67 18.59
CA LEU A 86 4.08 -12.67 18.02
C LEU A 86 2.71 -13.29 17.72
N THR A 87 1.69 -12.45 17.65
CA THR A 87 0.40 -12.88 17.09
C THR A 87 0.56 -13.32 15.63
N PRO A 88 -0.33 -14.14 15.07
CA PRO A 88 -0.22 -14.59 13.69
C PRO A 88 -0.09 -13.43 12.68
N LEU A 89 -0.86 -12.36 12.86
CA LEU A 89 -0.80 -11.19 11.98
C LEU A 89 0.53 -10.44 12.12
N ALA A 90 0.97 -10.18 13.36
CA ALA A 90 2.25 -9.52 13.63
C ALA A 90 3.41 -10.35 13.09
N HIS A 91 3.37 -11.67 13.20
CA HIS A 91 4.40 -12.57 12.66
C HIS A 91 4.48 -12.47 11.12
N MET A 92 3.34 -12.43 10.44
CA MET A 92 3.32 -12.24 8.98
C MET A 92 3.88 -10.88 8.57
N ARG A 93 3.47 -9.80 9.26
CA ARG A 93 3.96 -8.44 9.02
C ARG A 93 5.46 -8.29 9.32
N ALA A 94 5.98 -9.05 10.29
CA ALA A 94 7.39 -9.08 10.62
C ALA A 94 8.27 -9.51 9.42
N MET A 95 7.83 -10.46 8.60
CA MET A 95 8.55 -10.84 7.38
C MET A 95 8.69 -9.64 6.42
N SER A 96 7.61 -8.88 6.19
CA SER A 96 7.65 -7.69 5.33
C SER A 96 8.55 -6.60 5.91
N ALA A 97 8.49 -6.39 7.24
CA ALA A 97 9.37 -5.47 7.97
C ALA A 97 10.86 -5.86 7.84
N MET A 98 11.19 -7.16 7.92
CA MET A 98 12.56 -7.64 7.68
C MET A 98 13.03 -7.37 6.26
N TRP A 99 12.18 -7.56 5.25
CA TRP A 99 12.51 -7.18 3.88
C TRP A 99 12.76 -5.68 3.72
N ALA A 100 12.05 -4.82 4.47
CA ALA A 100 12.31 -3.38 4.47
C ALA A 100 13.68 -3.04 5.09
N LEU A 101 14.07 -3.69 6.19
CA LEU A 101 15.43 -3.56 6.75
C LEU A 101 16.49 -4.03 5.75
N GLY A 102 16.25 -5.17 5.08
CA GLY A 102 17.11 -5.66 4.01
C GLY A 102 17.23 -4.69 2.84
N ALA A 103 16.12 -4.08 2.42
CA ALA A 103 16.11 -3.04 1.40
C ALA A 103 16.95 -1.83 1.80
N THR A 104 16.86 -1.39 3.06
CA THR A 104 17.68 -0.29 3.60
C THR A 104 19.18 -0.62 3.53
N ALA A 105 19.56 -1.83 3.91
CA ALA A 105 20.96 -2.27 3.80
C ALA A 105 21.42 -2.31 2.32
N ILE A 106 20.60 -2.87 1.42
CA ILE A 106 20.87 -2.90 -0.03
C ILE A 106 21.06 -1.47 -0.57
N ILE A 107 20.14 -0.56 -0.28
CA ILE A 107 20.20 0.83 -0.73
C ILE A 107 21.47 1.51 -0.19
N TYR A 108 21.77 1.33 1.11
CA TYR A 108 22.97 1.90 1.69
C TYR A 108 24.25 1.40 1.01
N PHE A 109 24.46 0.08 0.97
CA PHE A 109 25.70 -0.49 0.44
C PHE A 109 25.88 -0.29 -1.06
N LEU A 110 24.79 -0.29 -1.82
CA LEU A 110 24.86 -0.21 -3.26
C LEU A 110 24.80 1.22 -3.79
N TRP A 111 24.01 2.09 -3.19
CA TRP A 111 23.69 3.41 -3.72
C TRP A 111 24.30 4.57 -2.92
N LEU A 112 24.38 4.44 -1.58
CA LEU A 112 24.72 5.57 -0.71
C LEU A 112 26.16 5.54 -0.17
N ARG A 113 26.76 4.37 0.01
CA ARG A 113 28.06 4.21 0.70
C ARG A 113 29.17 5.12 0.16
N ARG A 114 29.13 5.48 -1.12
CA ARG A 114 30.13 6.33 -1.78
C ARG A 114 29.76 7.81 -1.82
N GLU A 115 28.58 8.15 -1.35
CA GLU A 115 28.12 9.54 -1.29
C GLU A 115 28.73 10.26 -0.07
N ARG A 116 28.65 11.61 -0.04
CA ARG A 116 29.12 12.40 1.10
C ARG A 116 28.34 12.06 2.37
N ASN A 117 29.00 12.02 3.52
CA ASN A 117 28.40 11.62 4.80
C ASN A 117 27.12 12.42 5.14
N ARG A 118 27.12 13.74 4.93
CA ARG A 118 25.93 14.57 5.13
C ARG A 118 24.74 14.09 4.28
N PHE A 119 24.98 13.76 3.01
CA PHE A 119 23.93 13.25 2.13
C PHE A 119 23.40 11.89 2.60
N GLN A 120 24.31 10.99 3.01
CA GLN A 120 23.93 9.68 3.56
C GLN A 120 23.02 9.86 4.80
N GLN A 121 23.42 10.71 5.74
CA GLN A 121 22.64 10.94 6.97
C GLN A 121 21.29 11.56 6.68
N MET A 122 21.21 12.58 5.82
CA MET A 122 19.93 13.21 5.44
C MET A 122 19.00 12.23 4.74
N PHE A 123 19.53 11.46 3.79
CA PHE A 123 18.73 10.46 3.08
C PHE A 123 18.22 9.39 4.05
N LEU A 124 19.11 8.81 4.87
CA LEU A 124 18.74 7.72 5.77
C LEU A 124 17.76 8.17 6.85
N ALA A 125 17.87 9.39 7.35
CA ALA A 125 16.91 9.94 8.30
C ALA A 125 15.51 10.06 7.68
N LEU A 126 15.40 10.63 6.48
CA LEU A 126 14.12 10.71 5.77
C LEU A 126 13.61 9.34 5.33
N TRP A 127 14.51 8.44 4.94
CA TRP A 127 14.15 7.08 4.56
C TRP A 127 13.48 6.31 5.70
N VAL A 128 14.11 6.35 6.90
CA VAL A 128 13.60 5.63 8.08
C VAL A 128 12.27 6.20 8.58
N LEU A 129 12.14 7.52 8.53
CA LEU A 129 10.92 8.22 8.93
C LEU A 129 9.92 8.38 7.78
N SER A 130 10.17 7.80 6.59
CA SER A 130 9.22 7.95 5.47
C SER A 130 7.87 7.32 5.81
N PRO A 131 6.77 8.12 5.92
CA PRO A 131 5.46 7.58 6.26
C PRO A 131 4.92 6.62 5.19
N CYS A 132 5.29 6.84 3.92
CA CYS A 132 4.99 5.93 2.83
C CYS A 132 5.67 4.57 3.02
N LEU A 133 6.96 4.55 3.37
CA LEU A 133 7.69 3.32 3.66
C LEU A 133 7.12 2.63 4.91
N LEU A 134 6.90 3.37 5.99
CA LEU A 134 6.36 2.86 7.25
C LEU A 134 5.04 2.14 7.02
N LEU A 135 4.10 2.78 6.35
CA LEU A 135 2.78 2.23 6.06
C LEU A 135 2.88 0.90 5.29
N HIS A 136 3.57 0.91 4.15
CA HIS A 136 3.58 -0.25 3.24
C HIS A 136 4.51 -1.37 3.71
N ALA A 137 5.57 -1.05 4.46
CA ALA A 137 6.49 -2.06 5.00
C ALA A 137 5.90 -2.86 6.17
N ARG A 138 4.86 -2.33 6.82
CA ARG A 138 4.16 -2.99 7.93
C ARG A 138 2.94 -3.80 7.49
N MET A 139 2.68 -3.90 6.19
CA MET A 139 1.64 -4.77 5.63
C MET A 139 2.20 -6.17 5.33
N ALA A 140 1.41 -7.22 5.59
CA ALA A 140 1.74 -8.60 5.20
C ALA A 140 1.61 -8.77 3.68
N ARG A 141 2.42 -8.00 2.91
CA ARG A 141 2.41 -7.90 1.44
C ARG A 141 3.82 -7.86 0.88
N SER A 142 3.96 -8.16 -0.39
CA SER A 142 5.25 -8.27 -1.09
C SER A 142 5.99 -6.94 -1.31
N TYR A 143 5.44 -5.80 -0.93
CA TYR A 143 5.94 -4.47 -1.31
C TYR A 143 7.40 -4.22 -0.92
N SER A 144 7.79 -4.57 0.32
CA SER A 144 9.17 -4.42 0.79
C SER A 144 10.15 -5.38 0.09
N MET A 145 9.71 -6.59 -0.24
CA MET A 145 10.50 -7.55 -1.02
C MET A 145 10.70 -7.04 -2.45
N VAL A 146 9.66 -6.50 -3.08
CA VAL A 146 9.75 -5.84 -4.39
C VAL A 146 10.75 -4.69 -4.36
N LEU A 147 10.68 -3.84 -3.34
CA LEU A 147 11.60 -2.72 -3.15
C LEU A 147 13.06 -3.18 -3.09
N ALA A 148 13.36 -4.22 -2.30
CA ALA A 148 14.70 -4.79 -2.18
C ALA A 148 15.21 -5.38 -3.50
N LEU A 149 14.39 -6.22 -4.14
CA LEU A 149 14.76 -6.91 -5.37
C LEU A 149 14.89 -5.96 -6.57
N ALA A 150 13.99 -4.98 -6.70
CA ALA A 150 14.07 -3.97 -7.75
C ALA A 150 15.31 -3.08 -7.59
N SER A 151 15.60 -2.62 -6.35
CA SER A 151 16.82 -1.85 -6.07
C SER A 151 18.09 -2.64 -6.46
N LEU A 152 18.12 -3.93 -6.17
CA LEU A 152 19.23 -4.80 -6.54
C LEU A 152 19.31 -5.02 -8.07
N ALA A 153 18.19 -5.26 -8.73
CA ALA A 153 18.15 -5.47 -10.18
C ALA A 153 18.59 -4.21 -10.95
N ILE A 154 18.06 -3.03 -10.57
CA ILE A 154 18.44 -1.74 -11.18
C ILE A 154 19.94 -1.44 -10.97
N TYR A 155 20.49 -1.82 -9.81
CA TYR A 155 21.93 -1.64 -9.53
C TYR A 155 22.82 -2.59 -10.34
N THR A 156 22.40 -3.84 -10.46
CA THR A 156 23.24 -4.90 -11.07
C THR A 156 23.20 -4.89 -12.59
N ALA A 157 22.12 -4.41 -13.20
CA ALA A 157 21.96 -4.37 -14.66
C ALA A 157 23.10 -3.62 -15.39
N PRO A 158 23.42 -2.35 -15.09
CA PRO A 158 24.52 -1.64 -15.75
C PRO A 158 25.89 -2.28 -15.46
N ARG A 159 26.08 -2.85 -14.27
CA ARG A 159 27.33 -3.53 -13.89
C ARG A 159 27.56 -4.82 -14.67
N TRP A 160 26.49 -5.57 -14.92
CA TRP A 160 26.56 -6.69 -15.85
C TRP A 160 26.87 -6.20 -17.27
N ALA A 161 26.24 -5.13 -17.73
CA ALA A 161 26.49 -4.55 -19.04
C ALA A 161 27.93 -4.05 -19.23
N GLU A 162 28.62 -3.61 -18.17
CA GLU A 162 30.05 -3.26 -18.20
C GLU A 162 30.96 -4.49 -18.36
N GLN A 163 30.60 -5.62 -17.77
CA GLN A 163 31.37 -6.86 -17.79
C GLN A 163 30.46 -8.07 -18.10
N PRO A 164 30.02 -8.24 -19.36
CA PRO A 164 29.03 -9.26 -19.74
C PRO A 164 29.49 -10.71 -19.50
N ARG A 165 30.82 -10.93 -19.56
CA ARG A 165 31.42 -12.26 -19.33
C ARG A 165 31.54 -12.63 -17.83
N ASN A 166 31.30 -11.69 -16.92
CA ASN A 166 31.37 -11.95 -15.48
C ASN A 166 30.07 -12.63 -15.01
N TRP A 167 30.15 -13.96 -14.82
CA TRP A 167 29.00 -14.78 -14.43
C TRP A 167 28.39 -14.37 -13.08
N LYS A 168 29.19 -13.82 -12.13
CA LYS A 168 28.68 -13.35 -10.82
C LYS A 168 27.77 -12.13 -10.99
N ARG A 169 28.15 -11.21 -11.90
CA ARG A 169 27.31 -10.03 -12.22
C ARG A 169 26.05 -10.44 -12.98
N LEU A 170 26.17 -11.38 -13.91
CA LEU A 170 25.04 -11.98 -14.62
C LEU A 170 24.06 -12.63 -13.63
N LEU A 171 24.56 -13.50 -12.74
CA LEU A 171 23.74 -14.18 -11.74
C LEU A 171 23.06 -13.19 -10.79
N ALA A 172 23.77 -12.16 -10.32
CA ALA A 172 23.21 -11.14 -9.45
C ALA A 172 22.06 -10.38 -10.14
N TYR A 173 22.22 -10.02 -11.41
CA TYR A 173 21.18 -9.34 -12.17
C TYR A 173 19.99 -10.25 -12.51
N VAL A 174 20.27 -11.39 -13.16
CA VAL A 174 19.23 -12.30 -13.63
C VAL A 174 18.49 -12.93 -12.45
N GLY A 175 19.21 -13.29 -11.39
CA GLY A 175 18.61 -13.84 -10.17
C GLY A 175 17.69 -12.84 -9.46
N SER A 176 18.15 -11.60 -9.26
CA SER A 176 17.31 -10.57 -8.64
C SER A 176 16.09 -10.22 -9.49
N ASN A 177 16.24 -10.18 -10.81
CA ASN A 177 15.15 -9.84 -11.71
C ASN A 177 14.15 -10.99 -11.88
N ALA A 178 14.61 -12.24 -11.97
CA ALA A 178 13.74 -13.42 -11.93
C ALA A 178 12.96 -13.50 -10.60
N ALA A 179 13.63 -13.32 -9.47
CA ALA A 179 12.98 -13.27 -8.17
C ALA A 179 11.93 -12.14 -8.11
N LEU A 180 12.21 -10.97 -8.69
CA LEU A 180 11.27 -9.87 -8.78
C LEU A 180 10.03 -10.23 -9.61
N LEU A 181 10.20 -10.89 -10.77
CA LEU A 181 9.10 -11.39 -11.61
C LEU A 181 8.22 -12.40 -10.86
N TYR A 182 8.84 -13.30 -10.11
CA TYR A 182 8.13 -14.26 -9.26
C TYR A 182 7.51 -13.66 -7.98
N THR A 183 7.84 -12.40 -7.66
CA THR A 183 7.29 -11.66 -6.51
C THR A 183 6.14 -10.75 -6.91
N HIS A 184 6.25 -10.06 -8.06
CA HIS A 184 5.28 -9.05 -8.49
C HIS A 184 5.32 -8.84 -10.00
N TYR A 185 4.22 -9.14 -10.71
CA TYR A 185 4.17 -9.06 -12.17
C TYR A 185 4.53 -7.68 -12.70
N LEU A 186 3.81 -6.66 -12.21
CA LEU A 186 3.94 -5.31 -12.77
C LEU A 186 5.35 -4.74 -12.54
N SER A 187 5.85 -4.78 -11.32
CA SER A 187 7.19 -4.27 -11.00
C SER A 187 8.29 -5.08 -11.69
N GLY A 188 8.12 -6.41 -11.78
CA GLY A 188 9.05 -7.28 -12.48
C GLY A 188 9.11 -6.99 -13.97
N LEU A 189 7.97 -6.90 -14.63
CA LEU A 189 7.88 -6.55 -16.05
C LEU A 189 8.36 -5.12 -16.32
N ALA A 190 8.05 -4.17 -15.42
CA ALA A 190 8.50 -2.79 -15.57
C ALA A 190 10.02 -2.66 -15.49
N VAL A 191 10.67 -3.27 -14.51
CA VAL A 191 12.13 -3.23 -14.35
C VAL A 191 12.82 -4.02 -15.49
N SER A 192 12.33 -5.23 -15.81
CA SER A 192 12.88 -6.03 -16.91
C SER A 192 12.77 -5.31 -18.24
N GLY A 193 11.60 -4.76 -18.54
CA GLY A 193 11.33 -4.02 -19.78
C GLY A 193 12.18 -2.75 -19.88
N ALA A 194 12.32 -2.01 -18.77
CA ALA A 194 13.14 -0.80 -18.71
C ALA A 194 14.63 -1.08 -18.97
N VAL A 195 15.16 -2.16 -18.38
CA VAL A 195 16.55 -2.57 -18.63
C VAL A 195 16.73 -3.04 -20.06
N CYS A 196 15.81 -3.86 -20.59
CA CYS A 196 15.82 -4.29 -21.98
C CYS A 196 15.80 -3.10 -22.95
N ALA A 197 14.87 -2.17 -22.75
CA ALA A 197 14.78 -0.95 -23.56
C ALA A 197 16.07 -0.13 -23.48
N THR A 198 16.67 0.02 -22.29
CA THR A 198 17.94 0.73 -22.11
C THR A 198 19.05 0.08 -22.93
N PHE A 199 19.14 -1.27 -22.94
CA PHE A 199 20.13 -1.97 -23.75
C PHE A 199 19.89 -1.78 -25.26
N LEU A 200 18.62 -1.79 -25.69
CA LEU A 200 18.26 -1.54 -27.10
C LEU A 200 18.63 -0.11 -27.54
N PHE A 201 18.31 0.91 -26.71
CA PHE A 201 18.70 2.30 -26.98
C PHE A 201 20.22 2.50 -27.03
N GLN A 202 20.97 1.75 -26.20
CA GLN A 202 22.43 1.72 -26.25
C GLN A 202 23.02 0.86 -27.39
N LYS A 203 22.17 0.30 -28.26
CA LYS A 203 22.54 -0.62 -29.35
C LYS A 203 23.27 -1.90 -28.88
N ARG A 204 22.99 -2.32 -27.63
CA ARG A 204 23.55 -3.54 -27.02
C ARG A 204 22.59 -4.72 -27.21
N PHE A 205 22.29 -5.05 -28.46
CA PHE A 205 21.27 -6.05 -28.83
C PHE A 205 21.53 -7.44 -28.23
N THR A 206 22.82 -7.85 -28.15
CA THR A 206 23.20 -9.14 -27.54
C THR A 206 22.86 -9.22 -26.07
N LEU A 207 23.01 -8.13 -25.31
CA LEU A 207 22.63 -8.09 -23.90
C LEU A 207 21.10 -8.10 -23.71
N ALA A 208 20.37 -7.37 -24.55
CA ALA A 208 18.92 -7.40 -24.55
C ALA A 208 18.40 -8.82 -24.86
N ALA A 209 18.93 -9.46 -25.89
CA ALA A 209 18.56 -10.83 -26.25
C ALA A 209 18.91 -11.83 -25.13
N ALA A 210 20.12 -11.76 -24.57
CA ALA A 210 20.56 -12.61 -23.48
C ALA A 210 19.66 -12.46 -22.25
N GLN A 211 19.33 -11.22 -21.86
CA GLN A 211 18.40 -10.93 -20.76
C GLN A 211 17.04 -11.59 -21.01
N VAL A 212 16.42 -11.33 -22.16
CA VAL A 212 15.08 -11.85 -22.48
C VAL A 212 15.10 -13.38 -22.49
N SER A 213 16.10 -14.01 -23.14
CA SER A 213 16.21 -15.46 -23.20
C SER A 213 16.39 -16.09 -21.82
N LEU A 214 17.29 -15.55 -21.00
CA LEU A 214 17.54 -16.10 -19.65
C LEU A 214 16.33 -15.93 -18.74
N LEU A 215 15.67 -14.78 -18.74
CA LEU A 215 14.46 -14.56 -17.95
C LEU A 215 13.31 -15.41 -18.48
N ALA A 216 13.15 -15.59 -19.79
CA ALA A 216 12.14 -16.47 -20.36
C ALA A 216 12.35 -17.93 -19.94
N VAL A 217 13.59 -18.43 -19.96
CA VAL A 217 13.94 -19.77 -19.49
C VAL A 217 13.62 -19.93 -18.01
N LEU A 218 14.09 -19.01 -17.15
CA LEU A 218 13.86 -19.08 -15.71
C LEU A 218 12.38 -18.91 -15.34
N TYR A 219 11.64 -18.15 -16.12
CA TYR A 219 10.23 -17.88 -15.89
C TYR A 219 9.29 -18.84 -16.64
N SER A 220 9.84 -19.74 -17.48
CA SER A 220 9.06 -20.68 -18.30
C SER A 220 8.02 -21.50 -17.52
N PRO A 221 8.28 -21.96 -16.27
CA PRO A 221 7.28 -22.71 -15.51
C PRO A 221 6.01 -21.88 -15.17
N TRP A 222 6.11 -20.55 -15.21
CA TRP A 222 5.05 -19.64 -14.82
C TRP A 222 4.46 -18.82 -15.98
N ILE A 223 5.00 -18.94 -17.19
CA ILE A 223 4.56 -18.16 -18.37
C ILE A 223 3.09 -18.41 -18.69
N SER A 224 2.64 -19.67 -18.66
CA SER A 224 1.25 -20.02 -18.93
C SER A 224 0.28 -19.35 -17.94
N THR A 225 0.65 -19.33 -16.67
CA THR A 225 -0.10 -18.63 -15.62
C THR A 225 -0.12 -17.13 -15.87
N LEU A 226 1.02 -16.51 -16.18
CA LEU A 226 1.08 -15.08 -16.51
C LEU A 226 0.18 -14.75 -17.70
N VAL A 227 0.24 -15.53 -18.78
CA VAL A 227 -0.63 -15.30 -19.97
C VAL A 227 -2.10 -15.43 -19.58
N SER A 228 -2.46 -16.41 -18.76
CA SER A 228 -3.83 -16.57 -18.26
C SER A 228 -4.28 -15.38 -17.40
N VAL A 229 -3.40 -14.86 -16.53
CA VAL A 229 -3.67 -13.67 -15.73
C VAL A 229 -3.85 -12.45 -16.63
N LEU A 230 -2.97 -12.21 -17.59
CA LEU A 230 -3.05 -11.08 -18.51
C LEU A 230 -4.35 -11.11 -19.36
N ARG A 231 -4.78 -12.30 -19.78
CA ARG A 231 -6.07 -12.47 -20.47
C ARG A 231 -7.28 -12.15 -19.58
N ARG A 232 -7.24 -12.59 -18.31
CA ARG A 232 -8.29 -12.32 -17.32
C ARG A 232 -8.27 -10.89 -16.83
N TRP A 233 -7.13 -10.23 -16.81
CA TRP A 233 -6.95 -8.85 -16.33
C TRP A 233 -7.84 -7.85 -17.10
N HIS A 234 -8.22 -8.19 -18.32
CA HIS A 234 -9.24 -7.47 -19.08
C HIS A 234 -10.59 -7.41 -18.35
N TRP A 235 -10.86 -8.37 -17.47
CA TRP A 235 -12.12 -8.55 -16.75
C TRP A 235 -12.03 -8.16 -15.27
N ILE A 236 -10.84 -8.16 -14.68
CA ILE A 236 -10.61 -7.83 -13.27
C ILE A 236 -10.42 -6.31 -13.09
N GLY A 237 -9.99 -5.62 -14.12
CA GLY A 237 -9.99 -4.17 -14.15
C GLY A 237 -11.44 -3.70 -14.13
N ILE A 238 -12.01 -3.59 -12.94
CA ILE A 238 -13.18 -2.75 -12.77
C ILE A 238 -12.71 -1.37 -13.24
N PRO A 239 -13.11 -0.92 -14.46
CA PRO A 239 -12.90 0.45 -14.79
C PRO A 239 -13.52 1.18 -13.61
N TYR A 240 -12.74 1.94 -12.88
CA TYR A 240 -13.31 2.87 -11.93
C TYR A 240 -14.11 3.83 -12.81
N PRO A 241 -15.41 3.67 -12.91
CA PRO A 241 -16.18 4.67 -13.60
C PRO A 241 -16.21 5.85 -12.63
N TYR A 242 -15.31 6.79 -12.84
CA TYR A 242 -15.77 8.15 -12.75
C TYR A 242 -16.83 8.24 -13.85
N GLU A 243 -18.05 7.89 -13.52
CA GLU A 243 -19.19 8.10 -14.41
C GLU A 243 -19.16 9.56 -14.78
N GLY A 244 -18.77 9.86 -16.02
CA GLY A 244 -18.59 11.22 -16.53
C GLY A 244 -17.21 11.84 -16.35
N GLY A 245 -16.18 11.17 -15.80
CA GLY A 245 -14.84 11.70 -15.61
C GLY A 245 -13.97 11.66 -16.87
N SER A 246 -13.21 12.73 -17.11
CA SER A 246 -12.17 12.76 -18.13
C SER A 246 -11.03 11.81 -17.78
N VAL A 247 -10.59 10.95 -18.74
CA VAL A 247 -9.40 10.09 -18.59
C VAL A 247 -8.17 10.91 -18.15
N ILE A 248 -8.03 12.13 -18.69
CA ILE A 248 -6.93 13.03 -18.33
C ILE A 248 -7.00 13.43 -16.85
N PHE A 249 -8.19 13.73 -16.34
CA PHE A 249 -8.37 14.07 -14.92
C PHE A 249 -7.99 12.89 -14.01
N ASP A 250 -8.40 11.67 -14.36
CA ASP A 250 -8.00 10.46 -13.62
C ASP A 250 -6.48 10.30 -13.58
N GLN A 251 -5.77 10.50 -14.70
CA GLN A 251 -4.32 10.45 -14.74
C GLN A 251 -3.66 11.54 -13.87
N ILE A 252 -4.22 12.73 -13.83
CA ILE A 252 -3.74 13.83 -12.97
C ILE A 252 -3.93 13.45 -11.49
N VAL A 253 -5.08 12.91 -11.11
CA VAL A 253 -5.35 12.46 -9.74
C VAL A 253 -4.38 11.36 -9.31
N ARG A 254 -4.11 10.38 -10.19
CA ARG A 254 -3.13 9.31 -9.95
C ARG A 254 -1.73 9.85 -9.71
N LEU A 255 -1.31 10.79 -10.56
CA LEU A 255 0.00 11.43 -10.44
C LEU A 255 0.10 12.26 -9.15
N ALA A 256 -0.93 13.05 -8.85
CA ALA A 256 -1.00 13.84 -7.63
C ALA A 256 -0.97 12.95 -6.38
N TYR A 257 -1.72 11.85 -6.39
CA TYR A 257 -1.74 10.90 -5.27
C TYR A 257 -0.37 10.24 -5.05
N LEU A 258 0.28 9.76 -6.13
CA LEU A 258 1.63 9.20 -6.05
C LEU A 258 2.64 10.23 -5.52
N PHE A 259 2.58 11.48 -6.02
CA PHE A 259 3.41 12.57 -5.56
C PHE A 259 3.21 12.85 -4.06
N VAL A 260 1.97 12.94 -3.60
CA VAL A 260 1.63 13.15 -2.18
C VAL A 260 2.14 12.00 -1.32
N SER A 261 1.86 10.75 -1.71
CA SER A 261 2.27 9.56 -0.96
C SER A 261 3.80 9.47 -0.81
N PHE A 262 4.55 9.68 -1.88
CA PHE A 262 6.01 9.61 -1.84
C PHE A 262 6.67 10.78 -1.12
N SER A 263 6.08 11.98 -1.22
CA SER A 263 6.62 13.19 -0.61
C SER A 263 6.26 13.31 0.87
N PHE A 264 5.02 12.95 1.25
CA PHE A 264 4.43 13.33 2.53
C PHE A 264 3.80 12.15 3.27
N GLY A 265 3.61 11.02 2.59
CA GLY A 265 2.91 9.83 3.13
C GLY A 265 1.41 9.86 2.87
N GLU A 266 0.72 8.89 3.49
CA GLU A 266 -0.73 8.68 3.36
C GLU A 266 -1.47 8.84 4.70
N THR A 267 -0.77 9.36 5.71
CA THR A 267 -1.32 9.64 7.05
C THR A 267 -1.08 11.11 7.38
N PHE A 268 -2.15 11.84 7.68
CA PHE A 268 -2.09 13.29 7.89
C PHE A 268 -2.66 13.70 9.24
N SER A 269 -1.79 14.21 10.11
CA SER A 269 -2.20 15.13 11.19
C SER A 269 -2.43 16.54 10.60
N THR A 270 -3.04 17.43 11.37
CA THR A 270 -3.18 18.83 10.96
C THR A 270 -1.81 19.46 10.67
N VAL A 271 -0.80 19.16 11.48
CA VAL A 271 0.57 19.69 11.32
C VAL A 271 1.21 19.18 10.04
N SER A 272 1.20 17.86 9.79
CA SER A 272 1.79 17.28 8.58
C SER A 272 1.07 17.76 7.32
N PHE A 273 -0.24 17.96 7.38
CA PHE A 273 -1.00 18.53 6.26
C PHE A 273 -0.56 19.95 5.91
N LEU A 274 -0.51 20.85 6.90
CA LEU A 274 -0.08 22.23 6.67
C LEU A 274 1.34 22.31 6.14
N LEU A 275 2.27 21.52 6.72
CA LEU A 275 3.64 21.44 6.23
C LEU A 275 3.70 20.88 4.81
N SER A 276 2.86 19.90 4.44
CA SER A 276 2.85 19.34 3.08
C SER A 276 2.45 20.39 2.04
N VAL A 277 1.49 21.24 2.35
CA VAL A 277 1.08 22.34 1.46
C VAL A 277 2.24 23.30 1.21
N VAL A 278 2.98 23.67 2.27
CA VAL A 278 4.13 24.58 2.16
C VAL A 278 5.31 23.91 1.44
N LEU A 279 5.55 22.62 1.67
CA LEU A 279 6.69 21.91 1.10
C LEU A 279 6.44 21.37 -0.32
N ALA A 280 5.20 21.27 -0.78
CA ALA A 280 4.90 20.76 -2.12
C ALA A 280 5.60 21.52 -3.25
N PRO A 281 5.59 22.87 -3.30
CA PRO A 281 6.35 23.62 -4.30
C PRO A 281 7.87 23.36 -4.21
N VAL A 282 8.41 23.17 -2.99
CA VAL A 282 9.83 22.89 -2.78
C VAL A 282 10.21 21.53 -3.36
N VAL A 283 9.36 20.51 -3.19
CA VAL A 283 9.59 19.17 -3.78
C VAL A 283 9.52 19.26 -5.30
N ILE A 284 8.54 19.94 -5.86
CA ILE A 284 8.40 20.13 -7.31
C ILE A 284 9.66 20.81 -7.87
N TYR A 285 10.12 21.89 -7.23
CA TYR A 285 11.35 22.58 -7.60
C TYR A 285 12.58 21.68 -7.50
N ALA A 286 12.70 20.88 -6.42
CA ALA A 286 13.80 19.94 -6.23
C ALA A 286 13.83 18.86 -7.33
N LEU A 287 12.68 18.31 -7.69
CA LEU A 287 12.57 17.32 -8.78
C LEU A 287 12.95 17.93 -10.13
N TRP A 288 12.46 19.14 -10.42
CA TRP A 288 12.82 19.86 -11.63
C TRP A 288 14.32 20.11 -11.74
N ARG A 289 14.96 20.60 -10.67
CA ARG A 289 16.40 20.79 -10.59
C ARG A 289 17.18 19.47 -10.76
N ALA A 290 16.68 18.41 -10.16
CA ALA A 290 17.33 17.09 -10.19
C ALA A 290 17.33 16.46 -11.59
N MET A 291 16.36 16.77 -12.45
CA MET A 291 16.33 16.32 -13.85
C MET A 291 17.57 16.78 -14.65
N GLY A 292 18.19 17.90 -14.26
CA GLY A 292 19.44 18.37 -14.85
C GLY A 292 20.68 17.52 -14.51
N THR A 293 20.65 16.71 -13.43
CA THR A 293 21.83 15.96 -12.95
C THR A 293 22.09 14.64 -13.69
N ARG A 294 21.11 14.12 -14.40
CA ARG A 294 21.16 12.92 -15.29
C ARG A 294 21.95 11.72 -14.72
N PRO A 295 21.65 11.21 -13.53
CA PRO A 295 22.33 10.02 -13.01
C PRO A 295 22.10 8.80 -13.91
N SER A 296 23.08 7.89 -13.98
CA SER A 296 23.08 6.75 -14.93
C SER A 296 21.88 5.78 -14.75
N TRP A 297 21.32 5.72 -13.57
CA TRP A 297 20.14 4.89 -13.29
C TRP A 297 18.80 5.55 -13.68
N LEU A 298 18.80 6.88 -13.86
CA LEU A 298 17.56 7.65 -14.09
C LEU A 298 16.76 7.16 -15.32
N PRO A 299 17.40 6.87 -16.49
CA PRO A 299 16.65 6.35 -17.64
C PRO A 299 15.93 5.03 -17.34
N ILE A 300 16.56 4.12 -16.59
CA ILE A 300 15.95 2.82 -16.23
C ILE A 300 14.74 3.07 -15.32
N VAL A 301 14.88 3.93 -14.31
CA VAL A 301 13.79 4.23 -13.38
C VAL A 301 12.63 4.93 -14.08
N LEU A 302 12.90 5.94 -14.91
CA LEU A 302 11.83 6.63 -15.66
C LEU A 302 11.10 5.69 -16.63
N MET A 303 11.84 4.81 -17.31
CA MET A 303 11.24 3.82 -18.20
C MET A 303 10.42 2.80 -17.40
N ALA A 304 10.91 2.35 -16.24
CA ALA A 304 10.17 1.45 -15.37
C ALA A 304 8.87 2.09 -14.84
N ILE A 305 8.92 3.38 -14.47
CA ILE A 305 7.73 4.16 -14.10
C ILE A 305 6.75 4.19 -15.28
N ALA A 306 7.21 4.50 -16.49
CA ALA A 306 6.34 4.59 -17.66
C ALA A 306 5.64 3.25 -17.97
N ILE A 307 6.38 2.14 -17.93
CA ILE A 307 5.83 0.79 -18.17
C ILE A 307 4.83 0.42 -17.06
N ALA A 308 5.20 0.64 -15.80
CA ALA A 308 4.32 0.36 -14.66
C ALA A 308 3.07 1.25 -14.70
N TRP A 309 3.22 2.54 -15.07
CA TRP A 309 2.11 3.48 -15.19
C TRP A 309 1.06 3.00 -16.20
N ILE A 310 1.48 2.54 -17.36
CA ILE A 310 0.56 2.00 -18.39
C ILE A 310 -0.22 0.81 -17.82
N GLY A 311 0.43 -0.07 -17.07
CA GLY A 311 -0.22 -1.21 -16.41
C GLY A 311 -1.22 -0.79 -15.35
N VAL A 312 -0.78 0.04 -14.39
CA VAL A 312 -1.62 0.47 -13.25
C VAL A 312 -2.78 1.36 -13.71
N SER A 313 -2.51 2.32 -14.60
CA SER A 313 -3.53 3.28 -15.03
C SER A 313 -4.70 2.62 -15.76
N ARG A 314 -4.47 1.43 -16.34
CA ARG A 314 -5.49 0.70 -17.10
C ARG A 314 -6.36 -0.20 -16.23
N PHE A 315 -5.83 -0.69 -15.10
CA PHE A 315 -6.42 -1.83 -14.38
C PHE A 315 -6.63 -1.60 -12.89
N GLU A 316 -5.98 -0.61 -12.29
CA GLU A 316 -5.96 -0.42 -10.84
C GLU A 316 -6.60 0.89 -10.41
N GLN A 317 -7.17 0.89 -9.21
CA GLN A 317 -7.61 2.13 -8.57
C GLN A 317 -6.40 3.01 -8.22
N PHE A 318 -6.56 4.33 -8.27
CA PHE A 318 -5.45 5.27 -7.99
C PHE A 318 -4.80 5.08 -6.62
N VAL A 319 -5.54 4.59 -5.62
CA VAL A 319 -5.05 4.33 -4.27
C VAL A 319 -3.94 3.26 -4.21
N PHE A 320 -3.83 2.42 -5.23
CA PHE A 320 -2.78 1.39 -5.30
C PHE A 320 -1.50 1.88 -6.00
N MET A 321 -1.48 3.09 -6.55
CA MET A 321 -0.30 3.61 -7.25
C MET A 321 0.98 3.58 -6.40
N PRO A 322 0.97 4.01 -5.12
CA PRO A 322 2.16 3.97 -4.29
C PRO A 322 2.68 2.57 -4.03
N THR A 323 1.81 1.58 -3.82
CA THR A 323 2.21 0.19 -3.55
C THR A 323 2.87 -0.44 -4.77
N GLN A 324 2.33 -0.20 -5.97
CA GLN A 324 2.83 -0.73 -7.22
C GLN A 324 4.18 -0.12 -7.62
N LEU A 325 4.42 1.13 -7.23
CA LEU A 325 5.61 1.91 -7.55
C LEU A 325 6.57 2.11 -6.36
N LEU A 326 6.36 1.43 -5.23
CA LEU A 326 7.17 1.64 -4.02
C LEU A 326 8.68 1.49 -4.28
N PHE A 327 9.07 0.66 -5.24
CA PHE A 327 10.46 0.49 -5.65
C PHE A 327 11.11 1.76 -6.21
N VAL A 328 10.33 2.77 -6.58
CA VAL A 328 10.79 4.08 -7.06
C VAL A 328 11.14 5.02 -5.89
N LEU A 329 10.55 4.82 -4.72
CA LEU A 329 10.70 5.69 -3.56
C LEU A 329 12.17 6.03 -3.20
N PRO A 330 13.14 5.09 -3.16
CA PRO A 330 14.52 5.45 -2.83
C PRO A 330 15.14 6.39 -3.86
N PHE A 331 14.84 6.22 -5.13
CA PHE A 331 15.34 7.08 -6.22
C PHE A 331 14.70 8.47 -6.15
N PHE A 332 13.40 8.54 -5.85
CA PHE A 332 12.69 9.78 -5.60
C PHE A 332 13.33 10.57 -4.44
N LEU A 333 13.59 9.91 -3.30
CA LEU A 333 14.23 10.54 -2.15
C LEU A 333 15.68 10.96 -2.44
N ILE A 334 16.44 10.17 -3.23
CA ILE A 334 17.79 10.57 -3.67
C ILE A 334 17.73 11.90 -4.44
N LEU A 335 16.75 12.07 -5.32
CA LEU A 335 16.63 13.29 -6.14
C LEU A 335 16.32 14.51 -5.28
N ILE A 336 15.35 14.40 -4.37
CA ILE A 336 14.96 15.56 -3.53
C ILE A 336 16.02 15.91 -2.47
N VAL A 337 16.60 14.91 -1.80
CA VAL A 337 17.62 15.14 -0.76
C VAL A 337 18.86 15.87 -1.33
N ARG A 338 19.23 15.61 -2.58
CA ARG A 338 20.36 16.32 -3.24
C ARG A 338 20.14 17.85 -3.35
N GLN A 339 18.89 18.29 -3.32
CA GLN A 339 18.52 19.71 -3.47
C GLN A 339 18.12 20.36 -2.12
N MET A 340 18.08 19.59 -1.04
CA MET A 340 17.62 20.10 0.26
C MET A 340 18.68 20.93 0.97
N ASN A 341 18.27 22.08 1.48
CA ASN A 341 19.00 22.81 2.50
C ASN A 341 18.63 22.32 3.91
N PRO A 342 19.37 22.72 4.98
CA PRO A 342 19.09 22.25 6.34
C PRO A 342 17.71 22.61 6.87
N LEU A 343 17.16 23.76 6.53
CA LEU A 343 15.84 24.19 7.00
C LEU A 343 14.74 23.31 6.40
N VAL A 344 14.78 23.08 5.08
CA VAL A 344 13.86 22.18 4.39
C VAL A 344 13.96 20.77 4.94
N PHE A 345 15.17 20.30 5.22
CA PHE A 345 15.38 18.97 5.81
C PHE A 345 14.72 18.85 7.20
N VAL A 346 14.92 19.83 8.09
CA VAL A 346 14.26 19.84 9.40
C VAL A 346 12.74 19.88 9.27
N ALA A 347 12.21 20.70 8.35
CA ALA A 347 10.77 20.75 8.09
C ALA A 347 10.21 19.39 7.64
N PHE A 348 10.95 18.65 6.81
CA PHE A 348 10.57 17.27 6.43
C PHE A 348 10.64 16.30 7.61
N LEU A 349 11.63 16.40 8.49
CA LEU A 349 11.68 15.55 9.68
C LEU A 349 10.47 15.77 10.59
N VAL A 350 10.08 17.04 10.80
CA VAL A 350 8.88 17.38 11.59
C VAL A 350 7.61 16.86 10.91
N LEU A 351 7.51 17.02 9.59
CA LEU A 351 6.37 16.52 8.82
C LEU A 351 6.26 15.00 8.95
N TYR A 352 7.35 14.27 8.72
CA TYR A 352 7.36 12.80 8.77
C TYR A 352 7.06 12.29 10.17
N ALA A 353 7.67 12.88 11.20
CA ALA A 353 7.36 12.53 12.59
C ALA A 353 5.87 12.77 12.93
N ALA A 354 5.28 13.86 12.44
CA ALA A 354 3.86 14.15 12.64
C ALA A 354 2.93 13.22 11.86
N ALA A 355 3.34 12.76 10.67
CA ALA A 355 2.62 11.77 9.88
C ALA A 355 2.72 10.37 10.48
N ASP A 356 3.89 9.98 10.98
CA ASP A 356 4.09 8.72 11.70
C ASP A 356 3.32 8.70 13.03
N TYR A 357 3.28 9.82 13.74
CA TYR A 357 2.41 9.95 14.91
C TYR A 357 0.93 9.72 14.54
N ALA A 358 0.45 10.29 13.43
CA ALA A 358 -0.89 10.06 12.94
C ALA A 358 -1.14 8.58 12.60
N TYR A 359 -0.14 7.89 12.02
CA TYR A 359 -0.19 6.45 11.78
C TYR A 359 -0.39 5.67 13.09
N PHE A 360 0.45 5.91 14.10
CA PHE A 360 0.40 5.18 15.38
C PHE A 360 -0.83 5.53 16.23
N THR A 361 -1.45 6.68 16.01
CA THR A 361 -2.73 7.06 16.63
C THR A 361 -3.95 6.68 15.78
N ARG A 362 -3.76 5.92 14.69
CA ARG A 362 -4.80 5.48 13.76
C ARG A 362 -5.62 6.62 13.17
N SER A 363 -5.01 7.78 12.97
CA SER A 363 -5.70 8.98 12.51
C SER A 363 -5.22 9.44 11.14
N GLY A 364 -6.06 10.17 10.41
CA GLY A 364 -5.68 10.88 9.20
C GLY A 364 -5.29 10.04 8.00
N PHE A 365 -5.64 8.76 7.95
CA PHE A 365 -5.39 7.91 6.78
C PHE A 365 -6.17 8.40 5.56
N LEU A 366 -5.50 8.61 4.44
CA LEU A 366 -6.14 8.92 3.17
C LEU A 366 -6.96 7.72 2.67
N VAL A 367 -6.40 6.53 2.74
CA VAL A 367 -7.08 5.28 2.41
C VAL A 367 -7.73 4.72 3.66
N LYS A 368 -9.00 5.02 3.86
CA LYS A 368 -9.76 4.65 5.08
C LYS A 368 -9.78 3.14 5.37
N PRO A 369 -9.88 2.25 4.36
CA PRO A 369 -9.78 0.81 4.58
C PRO A 369 -8.56 0.33 5.34
N TYR A 370 -7.43 1.05 5.29
CA TYR A 370 -6.22 0.69 6.04
C TYR A 370 -6.37 0.86 7.57
N ALA A 371 -7.22 1.80 7.99
CA ALA A 371 -7.44 2.11 9.41
C ALA A 371 -8.83 1.68 9.91
N THR A 372 -9.54 0.89 9.13
CA THR A 372 -10.89 0.43 9.48
C THR A 372 -10.82 -0.60 10.61
N PRO A 373 -11.52 -0.38 11.74
CA PRO A 373 -11.53 -1.28 12.88
C PRO A 373 -12.54 -2.42 12.67
N TYR A 374 -12.23 -3.32 11.75
CA TYR A 374 -13.14 -4.41 11.35
C TYR A 374 -13.50 -5.34 12.51
N GLN A 375 -12.58 -5.55 13.46
CA GLN A 375 -12.85 -6.36 14.64
C GLN A 375 -13.92 -5.68 15.52
N GLU A 376 -13.76 -4.39 15.82
CA GLU A 376 -14.72 -3.62 16.61
C GLU A 376 -16.10 -3.59 15.93
N MET A 377 -16.12 -3.40 14.60
CA MET A 377 -17.37 -3.45 13.82
C MET A 377 -18.07 -4.81 13.95
N ALA A 378 -17.32 -5.90 13.81
CA ALA A 378 -17.87 -7.25 13.93
C ALA A 378 -18.42 -7.50 15.35
N ASP A 379 -17.72 -7.04 16.39
CA ASP A 379 -18.15 -7.20 17.78
C ASP A 379 -19.43 -6.40 18.06
N VAL A 380 -19.55 -5.18 17.53
CA VAL A 380 -20.77 -4.38 17.62
C VAL A 380 -21.94 -5.07 16.89
N ILE A 381 -21.71 -5.59 15.69
CA ILE A 381 -22.76 -6.32 14.95
C ILE A 381 -23.21 -7.55 15.72
N ARG A 382 -22.29 -8.36 16.26
CA ARG A 382 -22.63 -9.54 17.06
C ARG A 382 -23.39 -9.17 18.33
N ALA A 383 -22.95 -8.14 19.05
CA ALA A 383 -23.61 -7.67 20.25
C ALA A 383 -25.05 -7.18 19.98
N ARG A 384 -25.24 -6.52 18.82
CA ARG A 384 -26.56 -6.02 18.40
C ARG A 384 -27.46 -7.12 17.84
N SER A 385 -26.88 -8.17 17.26
CA SER A 385 -27.64 -9.33 16.74
C SER A 385 -28.21 -10.24 17.83
N ARG A 386 -27.76 -10.15 19.07
CA ARG A 386 -28.26 -10.88 20.25
C ARG A 386 -28.44 -12.39 20.05
N GLY A 387 -27.57 -13.03 19.26
CA GLY A 387 -27.67 -14.47 18.99
C GLY A 387 -28.88 -14.90 18.16
N GLN A 388 -29.64 -13.96 17.63
CA GLN A 388 -30.73 -14.19 16.67
C GLN A 388 -30.16 -14.20 15.25
N ASN A 389 -30.89 -14.78 14.29
CA ASN A 389 -30.58 -14.74 12.87
C ASN A 389 -30.61 -13.29 12.31
N ALA A 390 -29.72 -12.44 12.83
CA ALA A 390 -29.63 -11.06 12.38
C ALA A 390 -29.21 -11.01 10.92
N ARG A 391 -29.87 -10.14 10.17
CA ARG A 391 -29.55 -9.89 8.76
C ARG A 391 -28.76 -8.61 8.66
N VAL A 392 -27.60 -8.70 8.07
CA VAL A 392 -26.74 -7.54 7.78
C VAL A 392 -26.78 -7.25 6.30
N ALA A 393 -27.39 -6.12 5.96
CA ALA A 393 -27.34 -5.60 4.60
C ALA A 393 -26.02 -4.83 4.40
N VAL A 394 -25.31 -5.16 3.34
CA VAL A 394 -23.97 -4.60 3.02
C VAL A 394 -24.06 -3.90 1.68
N ASP A 395 -23.64 -2.65 1.65
CA ASP A 395 -23.54 -1.82 0.44
C ASP A 395 -22.67 -2.52 -0.65
N PRO A 396 -23.11 -2.57 -1.92
CA PRO A 396 -22.50 -3.33 -3.01
C PRO A 396 -21.07 -2.92 -3.39
N TYR A 397 -20.64 -1.72 -3.03
CA TYR A 397 -19.24 -1.30 -3.22
C TYR A 397 -18.26 -2.01 -2.27
N GLY A 398 -18.66 -3.17 -1.77
CA GLY A 398 -18.07 -3.95 -0.69
C GLY A 398 -16.79 -4.72 -1.00
N VAL A 399 -15.95 -4.33 -1.98
CA VAL A 399 -14.60 -4.91 -2.12
C VAL A 399 -13.82 -4.82 -0.80
N PHE A 400 -14.12 -3.82 0.02
CA PHE A 400 -13.53 -3.63 1.35
C PHE A 400 -14.36 -4.23 2.48
N SER A 401 -15.47 -4.90 2.20
CA SER A 401 -16.30 -5.58 3.22
C SER A 401 -15.78 -6.96 3.58
N GLN A 402 -14.97 -7.60 2.74
CA GLN A 402 -14.47 -8.95 2.97
C GLN A 402 -13.79 -9.14 4.33
N PRO A 403 -12.96 -8.23 4.85
CA PRO A 403 -12.41 -8.33 6.19
C PRO A 403 -13.47 -8.36 7.29
N LEU A 404 -14.56 -7.60 7.15
CA LEU A 404 -15.68 -7.63 8.07
C LEU A 404 -16.44 -8.95 7.99
N LEU A 405 -16.75 -9.41 6.77
CA LEU A 405 -17.47 -10.66 6.53
C LEU A 405 -16.72 -11.87 7.07
N ASN A 406 -15.42 -11.93 6.85
CA ASN A 406 -14.57 -13.01 7.38
C ASN A 406 -14.58 -13.05 8.92
N ARG A 407 -14.73 -11.90 9.58
CA ARG A 407 -14.84 -11.84 11.06
C ARG A 407 -16.23 -12.22 11.54
N LEU A 408 -17.28 -11.85 10.83
CA LEU A 408 -18.65 -12.22 11.20
C LEU A 408 -18.89 -13.73 11.06
N GLY A 409 -18.25 -14.38 10.06
CA GLY A 409 -18.44 -15.80 9.77
C GLY A 409 -19.91 -16.13 9.55
N ASP A 410 -20.30 -17.36 9.89
CA ASP A 410 -21.68 -17.85 9.76
C ASP A 410 -22.64 -17.37 10.88
N SER A 411 -22.14 -16.53 11.78
CA SER A 411 -22.95 -16.03 12.93
C SER A 411 -24.05 -15.06 12.52
N VAL A 412 -23.99 -14.53 11.29
CA VAL A 412 -24.91 -13.51 10.78
C VAL A 412 -25.25 -13.79 9.32
N ARG A 413 -26.51 -13.67 8.94
CA ARG A 413 -26.90 -13.74 7.53
C ARG A 413 -26.59 -12.40 6.83
N VAL A 414 -25.68 -12.42 5.86
CA VAL A 414 -25.31 -11.23 5.08
C VAL A 414 -26.12 -11.18 3.80
N ILE A 415 -26.65 -9.99 3.49
CA ILE A 415 -27.32 -9.69 2.22
C ILE A 415 -26.53 -8.59 1.52
N PHE A 416 -26.04 -8.88 0.32
CA PHE A 416 -25.35 -7.87 -0.50
C PHE A 416 -26.38 -7.06 -1.29
N LEU A 417 -26.32 -5.75 -1.16
CA LEU A 417 -27.20 -4.83 -1.86
C LEU A 417 -26.62 -4.53 -3.25
N HIS A 418 -27.04 -5.24 -4.27
CA HIS A 418 -26.56 -5.02 -5.64
C HIS A 418 -27.53 -4.23 -6.52
N ASP A 419 -28.83 -4.31 -6.21
CA ASP A 419 -29.93 -3.77 -7.00
C ASP A 419 -31.18 -3.56 -6.13
N GLU A 420 -32.27 -3.11 -6.76
CA GLU A 420 -33.59 -2.95 -6.10
C GLU A 420 -34.17 -4.29 -5.63
N ALA A 421 -33.86 -5.41 -6.28
CA ALA A 421 -34.36 -6.72 -5.89
C ALA A 421 -33.75 -7.15 -4.56
N SER A 422 -32.45 -6.99 -4.39
CA SER A 422 -31.74 -7.28 -3.12
C SER A 422 -32.20 -6.34 -1.99
N ALA A 423 -32.50 -5.08 -2.27
CA ALA A 423 -33.12 -4.16 -1.32
C ALA A 423 -34.55 -4.62 -0.95
N GLY A 424 -35.31 -5.13 -1.91
CA GLY A 424 -36.62 -5.74 -1.70
C GLY A 424 -36.57 -6.95 -0.78
N GLU A 425 -35.55 -7.82 -0.90
CA GLU A 425 -35.32 -8.95 0.00
C GLU A 425 -35.14 -8.49 1.47
N VAL A 426 -34.38 -7.40 1.67
CA VAL A 426 -34.18 -6.82 3.00
C VAL A 426 -35.49 -6.27 3.58
N LEU A 427 -36.31 -5.59 2.75
CA LEU A 427 -37.60 -5.04 3.17
C LEU A 427 -38.62 -6.13 3.50
N GLU A 428 -38.67 -7.19 2.68
CA GLU A 428 -39.53 -8.33 2.95
C GLU A 428 -39.12 -9.04 4.26
N ALA A 429 -37.83 -9.19 4.45
CA ALA A 429 -37.26 -9.72 5.67
C ALA A 429 -37.60 -8.87 6.91
N ALA A 430 -37.66 -7.54 6.72
CA ALA A 430 -38.06 -6.60 7.77
C ALA A 430 -39.56 -6.67 8.11
N ARG A 431 -40.39 -7.06 7.14
CA ARG A 431 -41.85 -7.17 7.30
C ARG A 431 -42.29 -8.54 7.83
N SER A 432 -41.60 -9.61 7.42
CA SER A 432 -42.00 -11.00 7.71
C SER A 432 -41.46 -11.55 9.02
N GLY A 433 -40.52 -10.86 9.68
CA GLY A 433 -39.98 -11.28 11.00
C GLY A 433 -41.02 -11.16 12.12
N PRO A 434 -41.02 -12.10 13.11
CA PRO A 434 -41.86 -11.95 14.27
C PRO A 434 -41.59 -10.59 14.95
N LEU A 435 -42.66 -9.90 15.37
CA LEU A 435 -42.56 -8.62 16.07
C LEU A 435 -41.54 -8.70 17.21
N GLY A 436 -40.49 -7.89 17.15
CA GLY A 436 -39.43 -7.81 18.14
C GLY A 436 -38.22 -8.72 17.98
N SER A 437 -38.16 -9.60 16.96
CA SER A 437 -37.12 -10.62 16.86
C SER A 437 -36.07 -10.42 15.75
N SER A 438 -36.26 -9.50 14.81
CA SER A 438 -35.33 -9.30 13.69
C SER A 438 -34.80 -7.86 13.65
N ALA A 439 -33.60 -7.68 14.20
CA ALA A 439 -32.84 -6.46 13.95
C ALA A 439 -32.29 -6.53 12.53
N ILE A 440 -32.53 -5.50 11.73
CA ILE A 440 -31.86 -5.30 10.44
C ILE A 440 -30.74 -4.31 10.67
N LEU A 441 -29.54 -4.74 10.33
CA LEU A 441 -28.36 -3.93 10.38
C LEU A 441 -27.96 -3.56 8.94
N LEU A 442 -27.83 -2.27 8.67
CA LEU A 442 -27.33 -1.75 7.40
C LEU A 442 -25.93 -1.17 7.61
N TRP A 443 -24.95 -1.78 6.97
CA TRP A 443 -23.59 -1.27 6.93
C TRP A 443 -23.31 -0.65 5.56
N ARG A 444 -22.95 0.64 5.57
CA ARG A 444 -22.65 1.39 4.34
C ARG A 444 -21.49 2.34 4.50
N ARG A 445 -20.88 2.66 3.36
CA ARG A 445 -19.92 3.77 3.27
C ARG A 445 -20.68 5.08 3.11
N THR A 446 -20.16 6.12 3.73
CA THR A 446 -20.62 7.51 3.53
C THR A 446 -19.78 8.24 2.50
N SER A 447 -18.98 7.50 1.70
CA SER A 447 -18.09 8.07 0.71
C SER A 447 -18.87 8.77 -0.40
N ASP A 448 -18.17 9.52 -1.17
CA ASP A 448 -18.51 10.48 -2.18
C ASP A 448 -19.26 9.96 -3.41
N VAL A 449 -19.36 8.66 -3.53
CA VAL A 449 -20.29 8.05 -4.48
C VAL A 449 -21.65 8.17 -3.82
N SER A 450 -22.55 8.93 -4.40
CA SER A 450 -23.95 8.95 -3.95
C SER A 450 -24.37 7.50 -3.72
N PRO A 451 -24.91 7.16 -2.54
CA PRO A 451 -25.42 5.82 -2.33
C PRO A 451 -26.36 5.53 -3.48
N ALA A 452 -26.30 4.33 -4.04
CA ALA A 452 -27.21 3.99 -5.11
C ALA A 452 -28.62 4.36 -4.67
N THR A 453 -29.41 4.94 -5.53
CA THR A 453 -30.73 5.50 -5.19
C THR A 453 -31.60 4.51 -4.43
N PHE A 454 -31.43 3.21 -4.73
CA PHE A 454 -32.12 2.13 -4.04
C PHE A 454 -31.68 1.95 -2.57
N VAL A 455 -30.40 2.21 -2.22
CA VAL A 455 -29.92 2.12 -0.82
C VAL A 455 -30.52 3.26 0.02
N THR A 456 -30.58 4.46 -0.52
CA THR A 456 -31.22 5.61 0.14
C THR A 456 -32.72 5.36 0.34
N LYS A 457 -33.40 4.82 -0.68
CA LYS A 457 -34.79 4.46 -0.61
C LYS A 457 -35.02 3.36 0.43
N LEU A 458 -34.17 2.32 0.45
CA LEU A 458 -34.20 1.27 1.46
C LEU A 458 -34.09 1.83 2.89
N GLU A 459 -33.13 2.73 3.12
CA GLU A 459 -32.91 3.36 4.43
C GLU A 459 -34.15 4.18 4.87
N GLN A 460 -34.76 4.92 3.95
CA GLN A 460 -35.98 5.67 4.21
C GLN A 460 -37.14 4.74 4.54
N GLU A 461 -37.37 3.67 3.77
CA GLU A 461 -38.45 2.71 4.03
C GLU A 461 -38.23 1.92 5.33
N LEU A 462 -36.97 1.57 5.66
CA LEU A 462 -36.66 0.90 6.93
C LEU A 462 -36.85 1.81 8.14
N SER A 463 -36.70 3.12 7.99
CA SER A 463 -36.86 4.07 9.10
C SER A 463 -38.33 4.36 9.45
N VAL A 464 -39.27 4.08 8.54
CA VAL A 464 -40.68 4.36 8.78
C VAL A 464 -41.23 3.46 9.90
N GLY A 465 -41.68 4.07 11.01
CA GLY A 465 -42.29 3.37 12.14
C GLY A 465 -41.31 2.48 12.92
N ARG A 466 -40.01 2.73 12.83
CA ARG A 466 -38.98 2.00 13.57
C ARG A 466 -38.07 2.94 14.33
N GLU A 467 -37.55 2.44 15.44
CA GLU A 467 -36.44 3.08 16.15
C GLU A 467 -35.14 2.84 15.35
N VAL A 468 -34.39 3.90 15.12
CA VAL A 468 -33.12 3.85 14.35
C VAL A 468 -31.98 4.21 15.28
N TRP A 469 -31.01 3.29 15.38
CA TRP A 469 -29.77 3.51 16.08
C TRP A 469 -28.63 3.58 15.07
N HIS A 470 -27.66 4.47 15.31
CA HIS A 470 -26.50 4.65 14.44
C HIS A 470 -25.20 4.52 15.21
N ARG A 471 -24.17 3.98 14.56
CA ARG A 471 -22.79 4.06 14.99
C ARG A 471 -21.89 4.41 13.82
N GLU A 472 -21.07 5.40 14.05
CA GLU A 472 -20.12 5.93 13.09
C GLU A 472 -18.74 5.30 13.30
N PHE A 473 -18.02 5.04 12.19
CA PHE A 473 -16.67 4.50 12.23
C PHE A 473 -15.78 5.26 11.26
N VAL A 474 -14.49 5.41 11.64
CA VAL A 474 -13.44 6.05 10.84
C VAL A 474 -13.78 7.49 10.51
N ALA A 475 -13.66 8.36 11.50
CA ALA A 475 -13.86 9.80 11.32
C ALA A 475 -12.88 10.39 10.30
N TYR A 476 -13.37 11.33 9.51
CA TYR A 476 -12.49 12.13 8.66
C TYR A 476 -11.66 13.10 9.52
N SER A 477 -10.38 13.25 9.18
CA SER A 477 -9.52 14.23 9.83
C SER A 477 -10.01 15.66 9.59
N LEU A 478 -9.61 16.60 10.43
CA LEU A 478 -10.01 18.01 10.31
C LEU A 478 -9.70 18.60 8.91
N PRO A 479 -8.49 18.38 8.32
CA PRO A 479 -8.20 18.83 6.96
C PRO A 479 -9.12 18.21 5.90
N GLU A 480 -9.46 16.92 6.03
CA GLU A 480 -10.36 16.25 5.09
C GLU A 480 -11.78 16.81 5.20
N ARG A 481 -12.30 17.03 6.41
CA ARG A 481 -13.62 17.66 6.61
C ARG A 481 -13.67 19.06 6.00
N TRP A 482 -12.60 19.82 6.14
CA TRP A 482 -12.44 21.14 5.52
C TRP A 482 -12.44 21.06 3.99
N ALA A 483 -11.60 20.21 3.40
CA ALA A 483 -11.54 20.01 1.96
C ALA A 483 -12.89 19.56 1.39
N ARG A 484 -13.58 18.65 2.06
CA ARG A 484 -14.90 18.15 1.64
C ARG A 484 -15.95 19.27 1.67
N ARG A 485 -15.99 20.08 2.73
CA ARG A 485 -16.91 21.22 2.84
C ARG A 485 -16.63 22.27 1.75
N LEU A 486 -15.36 22.53 1.46
CA LEU A 486 -14.96 23.50 0.42
C LEU A 486 -15.33 23.03 -0.99
N LEU A 487 -15.09 21.74 -1.29
CA LEU A 487 -15.28 21.20 -2.64
C LEU A 487 -16.72 20.79 -2.94
N ARG A 488 -17.53 20.46 -1.92
CA ARG A 488 -18.85 19.84 -2.08
C ARG A 488 -19.96 20.55 -1.31
N GLY A 489 -19.63 21.59 -0.58
CA GLY A 489 -20.59 22.33 0.22
C GLY A 489 -20.78 21.79 1.64
N PRO A 490 -21.62 22.44 2.44
CA PRO A 490 -21.94 22.06 3.81
C PRO A 490 -22.74 20.76 3.88
N GLY A 491 -22.77 20.11 5.05
CA GLY A 491 -23.58 18.90 5.27
C GLY A 491 -22.91 17.59 4.85
N GLN A 492 -21.60 17.62 4.52
CA GLN A 492 -20.87 16.37 4.22
C GLN A 492 -20.73 15.48 5.45
N PRO A 493 -20.84 14.14 5.31
CA PRO A 493 -20.60 13.21 6.40
C PRO A 493 -19.22 13.41 7.01
N GLU A 494 -19.14 13.27 8.35
CA GLU A 494 -17.87 13.42 9.09
C GLU A 494 -17.15 12.09 9.33
N TYR A 495 -17.71 10.99 8.86
CA TYR A 495 -17.22 9.61 9.02
C TYR A 495 -17.29 8.85 7.68
N TYR A 496 -16.51 7.76 7.57
CA TYR A 496 -16.43 6.96 6.36
C TYR A 496 -17.40 5.79 6.32
N TYR A 497 -17.70 5.14 7.46
CA TYR A 497 -18.68 4.07 7.57
C TYR A 497 -19.79 4.41 8.56
N LEU A 498 -20.99 3.97 8.24
CA LEU A 498 -22.16 4.03 9.09
C LEU A 498 -22.76 2.64 9.25
N LEU A 499 -22.99 2.24 10.49
CA LEU A 499 -23.81 1.09 10.84
C LEU A 499 -25.11 1.60 11.41
N SER A 500 -26.23 1.24 10.76
CA SER A 500 -27.57 1.60 11.19
C SER A 500 -28.32 0.33 11.61
N GLU A 501 -29.01 0.38 12.73
CA GLU A 501 -29.92 -0.68 13.20
C GLU A 501 -31.34 -0.16 13.19
N PHE A 502 -32.25 -0.93 12.58
CA PHE A 502 -33.67 -0.62 12.48
C PHE A 502 -34.48 -1.63 13.32
N ARG A 503 -35.10 -1.18 14.38
CA ARG A 503 -35.92 -2.00 15.27
C ARG A 503 -37.37 -1.61 15.17
N THR A 504 -38.27 -2.59 15.13
CA THR A 504 -39.68 -2.35 15.33
C THR A 504 -39.90 -1.87 16.77
N THR A 505 -40.57 -0.74 16.94
CA THR A 505 -40.98 -0.26 18.25
C THR A 505 -42.01 -1.22 18.81
N ASN A 506 -41.61 -2.06 19.77
CA ASN A 506 -42.58 -2.73 20.63
C ASN A 506 -43.18 -1.67 21.58
N SER A 507 -44.47 -1.51 21.52
CA SER A 507 -45.23 -0.79 22.53
C SER A 507 -45.35 -1.60 23.86
N ASP A 508 -44.26 -2.21 24.30
CA ASP A 508 -44.19 -2.81 25.64
C ASP A 508 -43.55 -1.81 26.59
N PRO A 509 -44.32 -1.12 27.44
CA PRO A 509 -43.83 -0.09 28.35
C PRO A 509 -42.94 -0.63 29.47
N ASN A 510 -42.74 -1.96 29.58
CA ASN A 510 -42.05 -2.62 30.69
C ASN A 510 -40.76 -3.32 30.32
N GLY A 511 -40.16 -3.03 29.13
CA GLY A 511 -38.86 -3.57 28.76
C GLY A 511 -37.73 -2.99 29.64
N PRO A 512 -36.74 -3.80 30.08
CA PRO A 512 -35.63 -3.31 30.92
C PRO A 512 -34.85 -2.23 30.19
N GLY A 513 -34.75 -1.04 30.79
CA GLY A 513 -34.01 0.11 30.30
C GLY A 513 -32.57 -0.27 29.93
N ILE A 514 -32.17 0.11 28.76
CA ILE A 514 -30.81 -0.09 28.23
C ILE A 514 -29.89 0.96 28.87
N PRO A 515 -28.74 0.61 29.47
CA PRO A 515 -27.77 1.60 29.92
C PRO A 515 -27.14 2.28 28.68
N ASN A 516 -27.00 3.59 28.75
CA ASN A 516 -26.41 4.51 27.77
C ASN A 516 -24.99 4.16 27.38
#